data_e300fa2f0d13b39122422bca1c2e406e
#
_entry.id   e300fa2f0d13b39122422bca1c2e406e
#
_cell.length_a   1.000
_cell.length_b   1.000
_cell.length_c   1.000
_cell.angle_alpha   90.00
_cell.angle_beta   90.00
_cell.angle_gamma   90.00
#
_symmetry.space_group_name_H-M   'P 1'
#
loop_
_entity.id
_entity.type
_entity.pdbx_description
1 polymer ?
#
loop_
_entity_poly.entity_id
_entity_poly.type
_entity_poly.pdbx_seq_one_letter_code
_entity_poly.pdbx_strand_id
1 'polypeptide(L)'
;MMELMKQQSLQRKALLEAYHRQSYTIQKPFIVLNPYDVCPLSGLMMFFLEQSATLTVEVQGYRSVHDLGKGHQEIPLLGLKPNSYNEVTLQVIFQEGRTIGHSVGIKTQPLPSSYPEIQVRASKKEKIAEGFFSLSLGRSEGVKTIEALYSIVDEKGHVRWLYTGMTAHVFRKLKNGHLIVDAPMSSGICGAYTSAGFVEMDFLGHIKAFYKLPNGLHHDVYELPSGNFLAITQGEETKQDLLVEIDRNSKEIIAEWNFREILDPMRQTVIDKVSVNHPLDWLHLNAIVYDETDESIIATSRNQSCMVKFKKATSEIQWIIAPKEGWNETLKPYVLNPIHEEDIGWAPHTPVIGKNGNVFMFDNGNFRSYNIDQARHAYQNFSRGIEYRIDLEAGTFEKVWSFGEERGNSLYCPYLGSISLLENGNRLMCFGGITKDIFGGPTDDMKSNRMKNEIVIVEATGEKDPQVVFEMAMKDRDITKPLGYKCYRCEKINL
;
A
#
# COMPACT_ATOMS: atom_id res chain seq x y z
N MET A 1 10.75 -18.24 -4.73
CA MET A 1 10.38 -18.15 -3.28
C MET A 1 10.95 -19.29 -2.44
N MET A 2 10.74 -20.55 -2.79
CA MET A 2 11.23 -21.69 -1.98
C MET A 2 12.75 -21.64 -1.73
N GLU A 3 13.56 -21.27 -2.73
CA GLU A 3 15.01 -21.14 -2.58
C GLU A 3 15.40 -20.00 -1.62
N LEU A 4 14.70 -18.84 -1.71
CA LEU A 4 14.91 -17.72 -0.78
C LEU A 4 14.56 -18.11 0.66
N MET A 5 13.44 -18.79 0.87
CA MET A 5 13.07 -19.29 2.21
C MET A 5 14.09 -20.29 2.75
N LYS A 6 14.63 -21.18 1.90
CA LYS A 6 15.69 -22.10 2.27
C LYS A 6 17.00 -21.36 2.64
N GLN A 7 17.38 -20.36 1.86
CA GLN A 7 18.52 -19.49 2.16
C GLN A 7 18.34 -18.80 3.50
N GLN A 8 17.18 -18.19 3.76
CA GLN A 8 16.90 -17.53 5.06
C GLN A 8 16.90 -18.52 6.24
N SER A 9 16.46 -19.77 6.03
CA SER A 9 16.56 -20.82 7.05
C SER A 9 18.03 -21.13 7.39
N LEU A 10 18.92 -21.18 6.39
CA LEU A 10 20.36 -21.35 6.63
C LEU A 10 20.99 -20.14 7.32
N GLN A 11 20.62 -18.91 6.93
CA GLN A 11 21.05 -17.69 7.60
C GLN A 11 20.61 -17.70 9.07
N ARG A 12 19.34 -18.05 9.33
CA ARG A 12 18.81 -18.16 10.69
C ARG A 12 19.60 -19.17 11.55
N LYS A 13 19.91 -20.35 10.99
CA LYS A 13 20.72 -21.35 11.67
C LYS A 13 22.11 -20.80 12.01
N ALA A 14 22.79 -20.17 11.06
CA ALA A 14 24.10 -19.57 11.27
C ALA A 14 24.10 -18.47 12.36
N LEU A 15 23.04 -17.65 12.41
CA LEU A 15 22.83 -16.63 13.46
C LEU A 15 22.72 -17.27 14.84
N LEU A 16 21.92 -18.33 14.99
CA LEU A 16 21.76 -19.03 16.25
C LEU A 16 23.06 -19.73 16.70
N GLU A 17 23.76 -20.35 15.77
CA GLU A 17 25.09 -20.96 16.05
C GLU A 17 26.11 -19.90 16.52
N ALA A 18 26.11 -18.70 15.89
CA ALA A 18 26.97 -17.60 16.31
C ALA A 18 26.60 -17.07 17.70
N TYR A 19 25.29 -16.92 17.96
CA TYR A 19 24.77 -16.50 19.28
C TYR A 19 25.16 -17.49 20.39
N HIS A 20 25.11 -18.79 20.17
CA HIS A 20 25.40 -19.80 21.16
C HIS A 20 26.89 -20.03 21.44
N ARG A 21 27.82 -19.34 20.75
CA ARG A 21 29.26 -19.47 20.98
C ARG A 21 29.73 -18.84 22.27
N GLN A 22 28.98 -17.88 22.83
CA GLN A 22 29.28 -17.24 24.12
C GLN A 22 27.99 -16.74 24.79
N SER A 23 28.09 -16.29 26.04
CA SER A 23 26.96 -15.71 26.76
C SER A 23 26.78 -14.23 26.39
N TYR A 24 25.56 -13.84 26.11
CA TYR A 24 25.19 -12.47 25.86
C TYR A 24 24.16 -12.00 26.88
N THR A 25 24.32 -10.78 27.35
CA THR A 25 23.45 -10.12 28.32
C THR A 25 22.93 -8.81 27.76
N ILE A 26 22.05 -8.13 28.50
CA ILE A 26 21.57 -6.82 28.07
C ILE A 26 22.67 -5.76 27.99
N GLN A 27 23.73 -5.85 28.80
CA GLN A 27 24.88 -4.96 28.76
C GLN A 27 25.87 -5.33 27.61
N LYS A 28 25.79 -6.55 27.11
CA LYS A 28 26.59 -7.03 25.98
C LYS A 28 25.72 -7.89 25.08
N PRO A 29 24.77 -7.28 24.34
CA PRO A 29 23.89 -8.03 23.47
C PRO A 29 24.61 -8.50 22.19
N PHE A 30 24.13 -9.61 21.62
CA PHE A 30 24.48 -10.00 20.25
C PHE A 30 23.61 -9.20 19.28
N ILE A 31 24.23 -8.46 18.37
CA ILE A 31 23.50 -7.61 17.40
C ILE A 31 23.99 -7.93 15.99
N VAL A 32 23.04 -8.18 15.09
CA VAL A 32 23.29 -8.36 13.65
C VAL A 32 22.39 -7.43 12.87
N LEU A 33 22.98 -6.57 12.06
CA LEU A 33 22.25 -5.71 11.13
C LEU A 33 21.91 -6.48 9.88
N ASN A 34 20.73 -6.17 9.30
CA ASN A 34 20.28 -6.73 8.04
C ASN A 34 20.39 -8.26 7.99
N PRO A 35 19.83 -9.01 8.98
CA PRO A 35 20.11 -10.43 9.16
C PRO A 35 19.70 -11.33 7.98
N TYR A 36 18.84 -10.82 7.07
CA TYR A 36 18.35 -11.54 5.89
C TYR A 36 18.65 -10.82 4.57
N ASP A 37 19.57 -9.85 4.58
CA ASP A 37 20.11 -9.12 3.43
C ASP A 37 19.09 -8.27 2.63
N VAL A 38 17.91 -8.01 3.19
CA VAL A 38 16.83 -7.27 2.51
C VAL A 38 16.30 -6.05 3.28
N CYS A 39 16.68 -5.89 4.56
CA CYS A 39 16.22 -4.78 5.41
C CYS A 39 17.41 -4.04 6.06
N PRO A 40 18.16 -3.23 5.29
CA PRO A 40 19.45 -2.63 5.72
C PRO A 40 19.34 -1.66 6.91
N LEU A 41 18.14 -1.19 7.25
CA LEU A 41 17.88 -0.30 8.39
C LEU A 41 17.20 -1.01 9.56
N SER A 42 17.33 -2.34 9.66
CA SER A 42 16.87 -3.12 10.80
C SER A 42 17.95 -4.05 11.31
N GLY A 43 17.86 -4.41 12.58
CA GLY A 43 18.79 -5.32 13.24
C GLY A 43 18.07 -6.32 14.13
N LEU A 44 18.71 -7.47 14.34
CA LEU A 44 18.30 -8.46 15.33
C LEU A 44 19.22 -8.32 16.53
N MET A 45 18.63 -8.07 17.71
CA MET A 45 19.32 -8.06 18.99
C MET A 45 18.92 -9.30 19.79
N MET A 46 19.93 -10.04 20.29
CA MET A 46 19.70 -11.24 21.08
C MET A 46 20.50 -11.20 22.39
N PHE A 47 19.89 -11.63 23.50
CA PHE A 47 20.49 -11.70 24.81
C PHE A 47 19.71 -12.68 25.72
N PHE A 48 20.26 -13.00 26.88
CA PHE A 48 19.63 -13.85 27.89
C PHE A 48 19.16 -12.99 29.08
N LEU A 49 17.95 -13.24 29.56
CA LEU A 49 17.40 -12.69 30.80
C LEU A 49 17.23 -13.78 31.85
N GLU A 50 17.71 -13.53 33.08
CA GLU A 50 17.53 -14.45 34.20
C GLU A 50 16.12 -14.38 34.80
N GLN A 51 15.41 -13.28 34.59
CA GLN A 51 14.08 -13.02 35.14
C GLN A 51 13.24 -12.27 34.09
N SER A 52 11.91 -12.33 34.24
CA SER A 52 11.00 -11.55 33.43
C SER A 52 11.17 -10.04 33.66
N ALA A 53 11.04 -9.24 32.61
CA ALA A 53 11.23 -7.80 32.67
C ALA A 53 10.50 -7.11 31.52
N THR A 54 10.26 -5.81 31.64
CA THR A 54 9.85 -4.95 30.53
C THR A 54 11.08 -4.26 29.96
N LEU A 55 11.31 -4.40 28.67
CA LEU A 55 12.37 -3.72 27.92
C LEU A 55 11.79 -2.55 27.13
N THR A 56 12.34 -1.38 27.33
CA THR A 56 12.15 -0.22 26.43
C THR A 56 13.37 -0.09 25.54
N VAL A 57 13.16 0.00 24.24
CA VAL A 57 14.17 0.30 23.22
C VAL A 57 13.87 1.68 22.63
N GLU A 58 14.83 2.59 22.68
CA GLU A 58 14.71 3.90 22.07
C GLU A 58 15.81 4.11 21.03
N VAL A 59 15.40 4.54 19.82
CA VAL A 59 16.27 4.76 18.67
C VAL A 59 15.89 6.07 18.01
N GLN A 60 16.73 7.11 18.15
CA GLN A 60 16.52 8.36 17.42
C GLN A 60 15.09 8.94 17.57
N GLY A 61 14.51 8.86 18.77
CA GLY A 61 13.16 9.33 19.08
C GLY A 61 12.03 8.34 18.74
N TYR A 62 12.32 7.20 18.16
CA TYR A 62 11.40 6.07 18.09
C TYR A 62 11.53 5.20 19.34
N ARG A 63 10.41 4.80 19.94
CA ARG A 63 10.36 4.00 21.15
C ARG A 63 9.47 2.77 20.97
N SER A 64 10.01 1.59 21.33
CA SER A 64 9.24 0.35 21.45
C SER A 64 9.34 -0.23 22.86
N VAL A 65 8.31 -0.95 23.28
CA VAL A 65 8.23 -1.59 24.60
C VAL A 65 7.90 -3.06 24.43
N HIS A 66 8.63 -3.92 25.14
CA HIS A 66 8.54 -5.38 25.02
C HIS A 66 8.44 -6.00 26.41
N ASP A 67 7.38 -6.77 26.68
CA ASP A 67 7.28 -7.58 27.87
C ASP A 67 7.96 -8.93 27.63
N LEU A 68 9.02 -9.19 28.39
CA LEU A 68 9.94 -10.29 28.16
C LEU A 68 9.87 -11.30 29.29
N GLY A 69 9.82 -12.58 28.93
CA GLY A 69 9.98 -13.68 29.90
C GLY A 69 11.44 -13.94 30.26
N LYS A 70 11.69 -14.80 31.23
CA LYS A 70 13.01 -15.38 31.50
C LYS A 70 13.48 -16.21 30.28
N GLY A 71 14.76 -16.13 29.95
CA GLY A 71 15.37 -16.94 28.90
C GLY A 71 15.97 -16.11 27.75
N HIS A 72 16.13 -16.74 26.60
CA HIS A 72 16.65 -16.11 25.40
C HIS A 72 15.61 -15.14 24.82
N GLN A 73 16.07 -13.94 24.46
CA GLN A 73 15.26 -12.89 23.87
C GLN A 73 15.76 -12.57 22.48
N GLU A 74 14.82 -12.26 21.57
CA GLU A 74 15.08 -11.81 20.21
C GLU A 74 14.26 -10.56 19.96
N ILE A 75 14.93 -9.44 19.82
CA ILE A 75 14.30 -8.12 19.69
C ILE A 75 14.67 -7.51 18.35
N PRO A 76 13.70 -7.14 17.52
CA PRO A 76 13.97 -6.35 16.33
C PRO A 76 14.39 -4.93 16.73
N LEU A 77 15.52 -4.48 16.21
CA LEU A 77 15.95 -3.09 16.30
C LEU A 77 15.46 -2.34 15.07
N LEU A 78 14.48 -1.48 15.27
CA LEU A 78 13.80 -0.72 14.22
C LEU A 78 14.01 0.79 14.42
N GLY A 79 13.68 1.59 13.42
CA GLY A 79 13.76 3.04 13.49
C GLY A 79 15.17 3.60 13.30
N LEU A 80 16.14 2.81 12.84
CA LEU A 80 17.49 3.27 12.53
C LEU A 80 17.47 4.26 11.34
N LYS A 81 18.30 5.29 11.42
CA LYS A 81 18.52 6.24 10.32
C LYS A 81 19.67 5.79 9.44
N PRO A 82 19.60 5.95 8.10
CA PRO A 82 20.68 5.60 7.20
C PRO A 82 21.88 6.55 7.35
N ASN A 83 23.07 6.07 6.97
CA ASN A 83 24.34 6.82 6.98
C ASN A 83 24.59 7.54 8.31
N SER A 84 24.25 6.90 9.43
CA SER A 84 24.27 7.52 10.76
C SER A 84 24.89 6.61 11.79
N TYR A 85 25.47 7.21 12.83
CA TYR A 85 25.72 6.54 14.09
C TYR A 85 24.47 6.66 14.94
N ASN A 86 23.74 5.55 15.07
CA ASN A 86 22.50 5.47 15.82
C ASN A 86 22.81 5.02 17.24
N GLU A 87 22.49 5.84 18.22
CA GLU A 87 22.48 5.44 19.61
C GLU A 87 21.16 4.72 19.90
N VAL A 88 21.27 3.47 20.36
CA VAL A 88 20.16 2.63 20.79
C VAL A 88 20.19 2.56 22.31
N THR A 89 19.22 3.18 22.96
CA THR A 89 19.10 3.16 24.43
C THR A 89 18.17 2.03 24.83
N LEU A 90 18.66 1.20 25.76
CA LEU A 90 17.97 0.05 26.33
C LEU A 90 17.69 0.32 27.80
N GLN A 91 16.43 0.18 28.21
CA GLN A 91 16.03 0.27 29.61
C GLN A 91 15.24 -0.98 29.98
N VAL A 92 15.79 -1.78 30.90
CA VAL A 92 15.13 -2.99 31.39
C VAL A 92 14.63 -2.72 32.81
N ILE A 93 13.36 -2.97 33.06
CA ILE A 93 12.71 -2.85 34.37
C ILE A 93 12.21 -4.24 34.79
N PHE A 94 12.77 -4.76 35.86
CA PHE A 94 12.37 -6.04 36.44
C PHE A 94 11.17 -5.89 37.37
N GLN A 95 10.44 -6.97 37.61
CA GLN A 95 9.23 -6.95 38.44
C GLN A 95 9.47 -6.44 39.89
N GLU A 96 10.66 -6.68 40.47
CA GLU A 96 11.05 -6.14 41.75
C GLU A 96 11.46 -4.65 41.73
N GLY A 97 11.32 -3.95 40.60
CA GLY A 97 11.62 -2.53 40.46
C GLY A 97 13.09 -2.22 40.14
N ARG A 98 13.96 -3.20 40.05
CA ARG A 98 15.36 -3.01 39.61
C ARG A 98 15.40 -2.60 38.16
N THR A 99 16.17 -1.56 37.84
CA THR A 99 16.34 -1.04 36.47
C THR A 99 17.78 -1.18 36.01
N ILE A 100 17.97 -1.61 34.76
CA ILE A 100 19.25 -1.61 34.06
C ILE A 100 19.11 -0.74 32.82
N GLY A 101 19.97 0.27 32.70
CA GLY A 101 20.13 1.08 31.50
C GLY A 101 21.41 0.70 30.74
N HIS A 102 21.36 0.66 29.44
CA HIS A 102 22.51 0.43 28.57
C HIS A 102 22.31 1.15 27.23
N SER A 103 23.39 1.61 26.61
CA SER A 103 23.35 2.19 25.27
C SER A 103 24.33 1.46 24.34
N VAL A 104 23.90 1.24 23.10
CA VAL A 104 24.69 0.61 22.05
C VAL A 104 24.73 1.53 20.84
N GLY A 105 25.92 1.79 20.30
CA GLY A 105 26.10 2.54 19.07
C GLY A 105 26.05 1.64 17.83
N ILE A 106 25.19 1.97 16.88
CA ILE A 106 25.00 1.22 15.62
C ILE A 106 25.26 2.13 14.43
N LYS A 107 26.25 1.78 13.62
CA LYS A 107 26.56 2.49 12.37
C LYS A 107 25.79 1.82 11.22
N THR A 108 24.96 2.58 10.52
CA THR A 108 24.22 2.14 9.34
C THR A 108 24.89 2.60 8.04
N GLN A 109 24.67 1.85 6.96
CA GLN A 109 25.10 2.22 5.62
C GLN A 109 24.18 3.31 5.02
N PRO A 110 24.65 4.05 3.99
CA PRO A 110 23.81 4.97 3.25
C PRO A 110 22.68 4.23 2.52
N LEU A 111 21.62 4.97 2.18
CA LEU A 111 20.59 4.47 1.26
C LEU A 111 21.22 4.17 -0.11
N PRO A 112 20.59 3.29 -0.92
CA PRO A 112 20.97 3.12 -2.32
C PRO A 112 21.05 4.48 -3.03
N SER A 113 22.03 4.66 -3.92
CA SER A 113 22.18 5.90 -4.69
C SER A 113 20.97 6.20 -5.57
N SER A 114 20.22 5.16 -5.91
CA SER A 114 18.93 5.23 -6.61
C SER A 114 17.77 5.70 -5.73
N TYR A 115 17.91 5.83 -4.41
CA TYR A 115 16.82 6.24 -3.54
C TYR A 115 16.35 7.67 -3.88
N PRO A 116 15.01 7.95 -3.94
CA PRO A 116 14.50 9.25 -4.37
C PRO A 116 14.97 10.41 -3.49
N GLU A 117 14.91 11.60 -4.05
CA GLU A 117 14.93 12.82 -3.25
C GLU A 117 13.58 12.97 -2.57
N ILE A 118 13.60 13.17 -1.25
CA ILE A 118 12.41 13.46 -0.44
C ILE A 118 12.40 14.95 -0.09
N GLN A 119 11.30 15.62 -0.38
CA GLN A 119 11.05 16.99 0.00
C GLN A 119 9.78 17.10 0.84
N VAL A 120 9.91 17.40 2.13
CA VAL A 120 8.77 17.79 2.97
C VAL A 120 8.44 19.25 2.69
N ARG A 121 7.23 19.51 2.19
CA ARG A 121 6.75 20.85 1.78
C ARG A 121 5.88 21.51 2.83
N ALA A 122 5.15 20.71 3.61
CA ALA A 122 4.34 21.18 4.72
C ALA A 122 4.37 20.15 5.86
N SER A 123 4.42 20.62 7.11
CA SER A 123 4.39 19.78 8.30
C SER A 123 3.89 20.59 9.49
N LYS A 124 2.62 20.38 9.88
CA LYS A 124 1.99 20.95 11.09
C LYS A 124 1.92 19.83 12.13
N LYS A 125 3.04 19.59 12.81
CA LYS A 125 3.28 18.42 13.66
C LYS A 125 2.13 18.12 14.64
N GLU A 126 1.52 19.14 15.21
CA GLU A 126 0.42 19.01 16.18
C GLU A 126 -0.91 18.54 15.56
N LYS A 127 -1.01 18.54 14.23
CA LYS A 127 -2.21 18.12 13.47
C LYS A 127 -2.03 16.85 12.65
N ILE A 128 -0.77 16.39 12.47
CA ILE A 128 -0.46 15.16 11.75
C ILE A 128 -0.88 13.97 12.62
N ALA A 129 -1.53 12.97 12.01
CA ALA A 129 -1.83 11.71 12.70
C ALA A 129 -0.55 10.99 13.12
N GLU A 130 -0.61 10.27 14.23
CA GLU A 130 0.50 9.46 14.72
C GLU A 130 0.89 8.35 13.72
N GLY A 131 2.12 7.85 13.88
CA GLY A 131 2.69 6.81 13.02
C GLY A 131 3.56 7.33 11.89
N PHE A 132 4.21 6.39 11.23
CA PHE A 132 5.10 6.60 10.09
C PHE A 132 4.35 6.39 8.77
N PHE A 133 4.83 6.98 7.69
CA PHE A 133 4.30 6.79 6.34
C PHE A 133 4.92 5.54 5.71
N SER A 134 4.12 4.50 5.46
CA SER A 134 4.55 3.33 4.69
C SER A 134 4.36 3.60 3.19
N LEU A 135 5.35 3.26 2.38
CA LEU A 135 5.42 3.60 0.97
C LEU A 135 5.83 2.39 0.14
N SER A 136 4.97 1.94 -0.77
CA SER A 136 5.29 0.91 -1.76
C SER A 136 6.06 1.51 -2.94
N LEU A 137 7.28 2.01 -2.68
CA LEU A 137 8.08 2.71 -3.68
C LEU A 137 8.60 1.79 -4.77
N GLY A 138 8.32 2.15 -6.03
CA GLY A 138 8.92 1.54 -7.21
C GLY A 138 9.63 2.58 -8.06
N ARG A 139 10.93 2.43 -8.30
CA ARG A 139 11.63 3.18 -9.33
C ARG A 139 11.22 2.67 -10.70
N SER A 140 10.91 3.56 -11.62
CA SER A 140 10.31 3.18 -12.90
C SER A 140 10.97 3.87 -14.09
N GLU A 141 10.96 3.14 -15.20
CA GLU A 141 11.15 3.68 -16.55
C GLU A 141 9.80 3.53 -17.26
N GLY A 142 9.15 4.66 -17.53
CA GLY A 142 7.74 4.64 -17.90
C GLY A 142 6.88 3.97 -16.81
N VAL A 143 5.98 3.06 -17.18
CA VAL A 143 5.17 2.27 -16.24
C VAL A 143 5.91 1.08 -15.65
N LYS A 144 7.05 0.67 -16.24
CA LYS A 144 7.81 -0.51 -15.80
C LYS A 144 8.57 -0.23 -14.52
N THR A 145 8.35 -1.01 -13.48
CA THR A 145 9.20 -0.99 -12.27
C THR A 145 10.53 -1.66 -12.58
N ILE A 146 11.63 -0.97 -12.31
CA ILE A 146 13.00 -1.46 -12.48
C ILE A 146 13.69 -1.74 -11.16
N GLU A 147 13.19 -1.16 -10.06
CA GLU A 147 13.70 -1.35 -8.71
C GLU A 147 12.58 -1.12 -7.69
N ALA A 148 12.50 -1.94 -6.65
CA ALA A 148 11.58 -1.74 -5.54
C ALA A 148 12.33 -1.33 -4.28
N LEU A 149 11.85 -0.29 -3.60
CA LEU A 149 12.47 0.32 -2.42
C LEU A 149 11.38 0.64 -1.39
N TYR A 150 10.67 -0.39 -0.89
CA TYR A 150 9.60 -0.18 0.07
C TYR A 150 10.15 0.44 1.35
N SER A 151 9.54 1.53 1.76
CA SER A 151 10.10 2.37 2.81
C SER A 151 9.07 2.77 3.83
N ILE A 152 9.54 3.00 5.06
CA ILE A 152 8.78 3.66 6.11
C ILE A 152 9.53 4.94 6.46
N VAL A 153 8.81 6.07 6.42
CA VAL A 153 9.39 7.43 6.50
C VAL A 153 8.70 8.21 7.62
N ASP A 154 9.46 9.00 8.37
CA ASP A 154 8.91 9.88 9.40
C ASP A 154 8.39 11.20 8.83
N GLU A 155 7.76 12.03 9.68
CA GLU A 155 7.19 13.34 9.33
C GLU A 155 8.25 14.39 8.91
N LYS A 156 9.54 14.07 9.07
CA LYS A 156 10.65 14.90 8.63
C LYS A 156 11.26 14.43 7.31
N GLY A 157 10.73 13.37 6.74
CA GLY A 157 11.25 12.75 5.52
C GLY A 157 12.45 11.81 5.75
N HIS A 158 12.76 11.45 7.00
CA HIS A 158 13.82 10.47 7.25
C HIS A 158 13.31 9.05 7.05
N VAL A 159 14.07 8.27 6.29
CA VAL A 159 13.80 6.83 6.14
C VAL A 159 14.15 6.12 7.45
N ARG A 160 13.19 5.37 7.99
CA ARG A 160 13.29 4.66 9.27
C ARG A 160 13.28 3.14 9.10
N TRP A 161 12.90 2.67 7.94
CA TRP A 161 12.93 1.28 7.53
C TRP A 161 12.98 1.21 6.00
N LEU A 162 13.67 0.22 5.46
CA LEU A 162 13.82 0.01 4.03
C LEU A 162 13.81 -1.49 3.72
N TYR A 163 13.03 -1.89 2.73
CA TYR A 163 13.03 -3.23 2.14
C TYR A 163 13.44 -3.13 0.68
N THR A 164 14.46 -3.92 0.31
CA THR A 164 15.08 -3.91 -1.02
C THR A 164 14.82 -5.20 -1.82
N GLY A 165 13.84 -5.98 -1.39
CA GLY A 165 13.38 -7.17 -2.12
C GLY A 165 12.62 -6.80 -3.41
N MET A 166 12.43 -7.79 -4.29
CA MET A 166 11.66 -7.58 -5.52
C MET A 166 10.17 -7.63 -5.21
N THR A 167 9.47 -6.53 -5.48
CA THR A 167 8.04 -6.36 -5.22
C THR A 167 7.40 -5.53 -6.34
N ALA A 168 6.06 -5.40 -6.32
CA ALA A 168 5.32 -4.60 -7.30
C ALA A 168 4.39 -3.57 -6.67
N HIS A 169 3.39 -3.96 -5.86
CA HIS A 169 2.33 -3.07 -5.39
C HIS A 169 1.98 -3.25 -3.91
N VAL A 170 1.94 -4.49 -3.40
CA VAL A 170 1.43 -4.78 -2.06
C VAL A 170 2.47 -4.45 -0.99
N PHE A 171 2.09 -3.59 -0.06
CA PHE A 171 2.83 -3.33 1.16
C PHE A 171 1.84 -2.94 2.26
N ARG A 172 1.53 -3.87 3.16
CA ARG A 172 0.60 -3.66 4.27
C ARG A 172 1.11 -4.29 5.55
N LYS A 173 0.78 -3.68 6.68
CA LYS A 173 0.97 -4.26 8.01
C LYS A 173 -0.28 -5.05 8.39
N LEU A 174 -0.06 -6.27 8.88
CA LEU A 174 -1.09 -7.18 9.35
C LEU A 174 -1.42 -6.96 10.84
N LYS A 175 -2.58 -7.47 11.28
CA LYS A 175 -3.05 -7.40 12.67
C LYS A 175 -2.05 -8.08 13.65
N ASN A 176 -1.32 -9.10 13.19
CA ASN A 176 -0.29 -9.78 14.00
C ASN A 176 1.07 -9.04 14.05
N GLY A 177 1.17 -7.86 13.44
CA GLY A 177 2.38 -7.05 13.38
C GLY A 177 3.36 -7.41 12.26
N HIS A 178 3.11 -8.46 11.47
CA HIS A 178 3.90 -8.76 10.29
C HIS A 178 3.54 -7.83 9.12
N LEU A 179 4.33 -7.93 8.07
CA LEU A 179 4.13 -7.23 6.79
C LEU A 179 3.74 -8.23 5.72
N ILE A 180 2.91 -7.81 4.77
CA ILE A 180 2.74 -8.50 3.50
C ILE A 180 3.32 -7.65 2.38
N VAL A 181 4.04 -8.32 1.47
CA VAL A 181 4.59 -7.76 0.24
C VAL A 181 4.41 -8.74 -0.90
N ASP A 182 4.42 -8.25 -2.13
CA ASP A 182 4.38 -9.14 -3.30
C ASP A 182 5.57 -10.11 -3.29
N ALA A 183 5.33 -11.32 -3.79
CA ALA A 183 6.42 -12.21 -4.20
C ALA A 183 7.07 -11.70 -5.50
N PRO A 184 8.27 -12.18 -5.87
CA PRO A 184 8.88 -11.84 -7.13
C PRO A 184 7.95 -12.04 -8.33
N MET A 185 8.07 -11.18 -9.34
CA MET A 185 7.24 -11.24 -10.53
C MET A 185 7.37 -12.59 -11.25
N SER A 186 6.26 -13.10 -11.73
CA SER A 186 6.19 -14.22 -12.66
C SER A 186 5.67 -13.73 -14.02
N SER A 187 6.00 -14.45 -15.10
CA SER A 187 5.31 -14.27 -16.38
C SER A 187 3.88 -14.80 -16.21
N GLY A 188 2.90 -13.92 -15.98
CA GLY A 188 1.49 -14.30 -15.92
C GLY A 188 0.98 -14.87 -17.24
N ILE A 189 -0.10 -15.65 -17.19
CA ILE A 189 -0.72 -16.34 -18.33
C ILE A 189 -1.03 -15.38 -19.48
N CYS A 190 -1.43 -14.14 -19.18
CA CYS A 190 -1.78 -13.13 -20.19
C CYS A 190 -0.72 -12.02 -20.35
N GLY A 191 0.55 -12.25 -20.02
CA GLY A 191 1.61 -11.24 -20.10
C GLY A 191 1.39 -10.03 -19.19
N ALA A 192 0.58 -10.19 -18.13
CA ALA A 192 0.33 -9.15 -17.14
C ALA A 192 1.52 -9.01 -16.17
N TYR A 193 1.62 -7.84 -15.54
CA TYR A 193 2.53 -7.59 -14.42
C TYR A 193 1.97 -8.27 -13.18
N THR A 194 2.23 -9.56 -13.04
CA THR A 194 1.76 -10.34 -11.90
C THR A 194 2.92 -10.83 -11.07
N SER A 195 2.76 -10.77 -9.76
CA SER A 195 3.63 -11.48 -8.83
C SER A 195 3.21 -12.94 -8.74
N ALA A 196 4.12 -13.84 -8.34
CA ALA A 196 3.78 -15.26 -8.13
C ALA A 196 2.81 -15.48 -6.94
N GLY A 197 2.45 -14.43 -6.24
CA GLY A 197 1.64 -14.39 -5.03
C GLY A 197 2.19 -13.34 -4.07
N PHE A 198 2.04 -13.56 -2.76
CA PHE A 198 2.57 -12.65 -1.74
C PHE A 198 3.23 -13.41 -0.58
N VAL A 199 4.03 -12.71 0.17
CA VAL A 199 4.72 -13.24 1.35
C VAL A 199 4.30 -12.48 2.60
N GLU A 200 4.18 -13.20 3.71
CA GLU A 200 4.14 -12.66 5.05
C GLU A 200 5.55 -12.68 5.63
N MET A 201 6.04 -11.55 6.13
CA MET A 201 7.37 -11.42 6.70
C MET A 201 7.37 -10.51 7.94
N ASP A 202 8.39 -10.62 8.78
CA ASP A 202 8.62 -9.65 9.85
C ASP A 202 9.41 -8.41 9.36
N PHE A 203 9.59 -7.42 10.24
CA PHE A 203 10.35 -6.19 9.93
C PHE A 203 11.86 -6.40 9.72
N LEU A 204 12.38 -7.61 9.99
CA LEU A 204 13.75 -7.98 9.64
C LEU A 204 13.86 -8.52 8.20
N GLY A 205 12.71 -8.72 7.54
CA GLY A 205 12.63 -9.32 6.21
C GLY A 205 12.63 -10.86 6.23
N HIS A 206 12.44 -11.49 7.40
CA HIS A 206 12.32 -12.94 7.53
C HIS A 206 10.94 -13.40 7.06
N ILE A 207 10.89 -14.18 6.02
CA ILE A 207 9.65 -14.72 5.44
C ILE A 207 9.07 -15.79 6.37
N LYS A 208 7.83 -15.58 6.80
CA LYS A 208 7.07 -16.51 7.65
C LYS A 208 6.19 -17.44 6.81
N ALA A 209 5.61 -16.91 5.73
CA ALA A 209 4.76 -17.68 4.85
C ALA A 209 4.82 -17.16 3.41
N PHE A 210 4.59 -18.04 2.45
CA PHE A 210 4.38 -17.70 1.05
C PHE A 210 3.01 -18.24 0.61
N TYR A 211 2.20 -17.35 0.05
CA TYR A 211 0.88 -17.60 -0.51
C TYR A 211 0.98 -17.53 -2.01
N LYS A 212 1.04 -18.70 -2.65
CA LYS A 212 1.17 -18.81 -4.10
C LYS A 212 -0.21 -18.66 -4.75
N LEU A 213 -0.28 -17.82 -5.79
CA LEU A 213 -1.45 -17.70 -6.64
C LEU A 213 -1.16 -18.31 -8.01
N PRO A 214 -1.92 -19.32 -8.46
CA PRO A 214 -1.66 -20.02 -9.72
C PRO A 214 -1.60 -19.08 -10.92
N ASN A 215 -2.53 -18.13 -10.98
CA ASN A 215 -2.64 -17.14 -12.06
C ASN A 215 -1.93 -15.82 -11.75
N GLY A 216 -1.21 -15.76 -10.62
CA GLY A 216 -0.49 -14.58 -10.15
C GLY A 216 -1.34 -13.61 -9.33
N LEU A 217 -0.67 -12.77 -8.57
CA LEU A 217 -1.26 -11.70 -7.77
C LEU A 217 -1.23 -10.39 -8.56
N HIS A 218 -2.30 -9.61 -8.45
CA HIS A 218 -2.37 -8.27 -8.99
C HIS A 218 -2.92 -7.26 -7.97
N HIS A 219 -2.28 -6.12 -7.85
CA HIS A 219 -2.65 -4.94 -7.05
C HIS A 219 -2.81 -5.14 -5.55
N ASP A 220 -3.78 -5.90 -5.04
CA ASP A 220 -4.18 -5.79 -3.64
C ASP A 220 -4.38 -7.14 -2.93
N VAL A 221 -4.06 -7.13 -1.64
CA VAL A 221 -4.35 -8.21 -0.69
C VAL A 221 -4.95 -7.57 0.57
N TYR A 222 -6.06 -8.11 1.07
CA TYR A 222 -6.76 -7.63 2.26
C TYR A 222 -6.86 -8.74 3.31
N GLU A 223 -6.49 -8.44 4.58
CA GLU A 223 -6.64 -9.36 5.70
C GLU A 223 -8.05 -9.28 6.26
N LEU A 224 -8.80 -10.39 6.18
CA LEU A 224 -10.13 -10.54 6.76
C LEU A 224 -10.11 -10.59 8.30
N PRO A 225 -11.25 -10.36 8.98
CA PRO A 225 -11.36 -10.58 10.42
C PRO A 225 -11.03 -12.01 10.86
N SER A 226 -11.30 -13.00 10.02
CA SER A 226 -10.92 -14.41 10.23
C SER A 226 -9.42 -14.68 10.23
N GLY A 227 -8.62 -13.71 9.74
CA GLY A 227 -7.19 -13.87 9.47
C GLY A 227 -6.88 -14.41 8.07
N ASN A 228 -7.87 -14.85 7.30
CA ASN A 228 -7.72 -15.20 5.89
C ASN A 228 -7.44 -13.96 5.03
N PHE A 229 -7.10 -14.17 3.78
CA PHE A 229 -6.79 -13.09 2.85
C PHE A 229 -7.75 -13.07 1.67
N LEU A 230 -8.23 -11.88 1.32
CA LEU A 230 -8.76 -11.64 -0.03
C LEU A 230 -7.60 -11.17 -0.91
N ALA A 231 -7.49 -11.71 -2.12
CA ALA A 231 -6.44 -11.35 -3.07
C ALA A 231 -7.01 -11.22 -4.50
N ILE A 232 -6.56 -10.16 -5.20
CA ILE A 232 -6.92 -9.98 -6.61
C ILE A 232 -5.99 -10.82 -7.47
N THR A 233 -6.58 -11.58 -8.38
CA THR A 233 -5.88 -12.41 -9.35
C THR A 233 -6.50 -12.26 -10.75
N GLN A 234 -6.13 -13.08 -11.67
CA GLN A 234 -6.64 -13.05 -13.05
C GLN A 234 -7.24 -14.39 -13.45
N GLY A 235 -8.19 -14.34 -14.37
CA GLY A 235 -8.75 -15.50 -15.02
C GLY A 235 -7.77 -16.12 -16.04
N GLU A 236 -8.22 -17.20 -16.70
CA GLU A 236 -7.44 -17.85 -17.76
C GLU A 236 -7.43 -17.03 -19.06
N GLU A 237 -8.54 -16.34 -19.35
CA GLU A 237 -8.75 -15.61 -20.60
C GLU A 237 -8.62 -14.08 -20.44
N THR A 238 -8.84 -13.56 -19.23
CA THR A 238 -8.89 -12.13 -18.95
C THR A 238 -8.04 -11.77 -17.75
N LYS A 239 -7.64 -10.49 -17.67
CA LYS A 239 -6.76 -9.98 -16.63
C LYS A 239 -7.56 -9.35 -15.50
N GLN A 240 -7.11 -9.60 -14.24
CA GLN A 240 -7.50 -8.80 -13.09
C GLN A 240 -9.02 -8.74 -12.86
N ASP A 241 -9.69 -9.83 -13.06
CA ASP A 241 -11.14 -9.95 -12.93
C ASP A 241 -11.59 -11.07 -11.99
N LEU A 242 -10.65 -11.67 -11.26
CA LEU A 242 -10.93 -12.61 -10.19
C LEU A 242 -10.52 -12.04 -8.83
N LEU A 243 -11.35 -12.32 -7.83
CA LEU A 243 -11.06 -12.17 -6.42
C LEU A 243 -11.10 -13.54 -5.78
N VAL A 244 -10.12 -13.84 -4.93
CA VAL A 244 -10.07 -15.12 -4.21
C VAL A 244 -9.94 -14.92 -2.72
N GLU A 245 -10.49 -15.82 -1.92
CA GLU A 245 -10.18 -15.97 -0.50
C GLU A 245 -9.19 -17.10 -0.29
N ILE A 246 -8.14 -16.81 0.46
CA ILE A 246 -7.06 -17.75 0.79
C ILE A 246 -7.11 -18.02 2.28
N ASP A 247 -7.22 -19.30 2.66
CA ASP A 247 -7.07 -19.72 4.06
C ASP A 247 -5.61 -19.52 4.50
N ARG A 248 -5.44 -18.79 5.60
CA ARG A 248 -4.10 -18.41 6.08
C ARG A 248 -3.24 -19.62 6.49
N ASN A 249 -3.86 -20.67 7.02
CA ASN A 249 -3.14 -21.83 7.56
C ASN A 249 -2.81 -22.85 6.47
N SER A 250 -3.82 -23.28 5.69
CA SER A 250 -3.62 -24.23 4.59
C SER A 250 -2.95 -23.59 3.36
N LYS A 251 -3.10 -22.27 3.18
CA LYS A 251 -2.65 -21.49 2.02
C LYS A 251 -3.39 -21.83 0.73
N GLU A 252 -4.50 -22.52 0.85
CA GLU A 252 -5.36 -22.92 -0.27
C GLU A 252 -6.41 -21.83 -0.54
N ILE A 253 -6.81 -21.72 -1.81
CA ILE A 253 -7.96 -20.91 -2.22
C ILE A 253 -9.23 -21.65 -1.77
N ILE A 254 -10.08 -20.99 -0.98
CA ILE A 254 -11.31 -21.55 -0.42
C ILE A 254 -12.58 -20.92 -0.97
N ALA A 255 -12.48 -19.77 -1.64
CA ALA A 255 -13.59 -19.13 -2.34
C ALA A 255 -13.06 -18.28 -3.51
N GLU A 256 -13.90 -18.07 -4.51
CA GLU A 256 -13.60 -17.30 -5.71
C GLU A 256 -14.81 -16.49 -6.16
N TRP A 257 -14.59 -15.27 -6.64
CA TRP A 257 -15.58 -14.38 -7.25
C TRP A 257 -15.08 -13.96 -8.63
N ASN A 258 -15.77 -14.47 -9.66
CA ASN A 258 -15.53 -14.12 -11.04
C ASN A 258 -16.35 -12.87 -11.40
N PHE A 259 -15.71 -11.74 -11.62
CA PHE A 259 -16.40 -10.49 -11.92
C PHE A 259 -17.11 -10.48 -13.27
N ARG A 260 -16.81 -11.41 -14.16
CA ARG A 260 -17.58 -11.59 -15.41
C ARG A 260 -19.01 -12.11 -15.16
N GLU A 261 -19.25 -12.69 -13.99
CA GLU A 261 -20.57 -13.12 -13.54
C GLU A 261 -21.29 -12.07 -12.70
N ILE A 262 -20.52 -11.12 -12.11
CA ILE A 262 -21.03 -10.06 -11.25
C ILE A 262 -21.35 -8.80 -12.05
N LEU A 263 -20.46 -8.42 -12.98
CA LEU A 263 -20.58 -7.21 -13.80
C LEU A 263 -20.74 -7.57 -15.29
N ASP A 264 -21.00 -6.55 -16.12
CA ASP A 264 -21.17 -6.73 -17.57
C ASP A 264 -19.82 -6.57 -18.30
N PRO A 265 -19.20 -7.64 -18.79
CA PRO A 265 -17.93 -7.58 -19.51
C PRO A 265 -18.06 -6.91 -20.90
N MET A 266 -19.28 -6.68 -21.39
CA MET A 266 -19.52 -6.01 -22.66
C MET A 266 -19.54 -4.48 -22.54
N ARG A 267 -19.66 -3.95 -21.31
CA ARG A 267 -19.62 -2.50 -21.04
C ARG A 267 -18.24 -1.93 -21.37
N GLN A 268 -18.20 -0.87 -22.17
CA GLN A 268 -16.97 -0.19 -22.59
C GLN A 268 -16.98 1.28 -22.19
N THR A 269 -15.94 1.71 -21.47
CA THR A 269 -15.68 3.11 -21.13
C THR A 269 -14.73 3.76 -22.15
N VAL A 270 -14.40 5.04 -21.96
CA VAL A 270 -13.35 5.71 -22.76
C VAL A 270 -11.99 5.02 -22.58
N ILE A 271 -11.69 4.53 -21.37
CA ILE A 271 -10.42 3.82 -21.11
C ILE A 271 -10.31 2.57 -21.98
N ASP A 272 -11.38 1.79 -22.09
CA ASP A 272 -11.40 0.58 -22.91
C ASP A 272 -11.26 0.92 -24.41
N LYS A 273 -11.93 1.98 -24.86
CA LYS A 273 -11.89 2.42 -26.26
C LYS A 273 -10.50 2.88 -26.70
N VAL A 274 -9.72 3.47 -25.77
CA VAL A 274 -8.34 3.92 -26.07
C VAL A 274 -7.29 2.85 -25.70
N SER A 275 -7.69 1.79 -25.00
CA SER A 275 -6.80 0.69 -24.62
C SER A 275 -6.65 -0.33 -25.73
N VAL A 276 -5.41 -0.71 -26.04
CA VAL A 276 -5.14 -1.84 -26.96
C VAL A 276 -5.30 -3.21 -26.30
N ASN A 277 -5.60 -3.25 -25.01
CA ASN A 277 -5.67 -4.49 -24.24
C ASN A 277 -7.11 -5.01 -24.05
N HIS A 278 -8.13 -4.27 -24.47
CA HIS A 278 -9.51 -4.76 -24.46
C HIS A 278 -9.71 -5.87 -25.53
N PRO A 279 -10.45 -6.97 -25.24
CA PRO A 279 -11.18 -7.28 -23.99
C PRO A 279 -10.34 -7.92 -22.89
N LEU A 280 -9.05 -8.17 -23.08
CA LEU A 280 -8.21 -8.87 -22.11
C LEU A 280 -8.17 -8.20 -20.73
N ASP A 281 -8.18 -6.87 -20.68
CA ASP A 281 -8.13 -6.05 -19.47
C ASP A 281 -9.38 -5.16 -19.37
N TRP A 282 -10.56 -5.78 -19.40
CA TRP A 282 -11.85 -5.08 -19.43
C TRP A 282 -12.22 -4.44 -18.09
N LEU A 283 -11.84 -5.05 -16.97
CA LEU A 283 -12.21 -4.65 -15.62
C LEU A 283 -11.12 -3.85 -14.93
N HIS A 284 -9.91 -4.38 -14.89
CA HIS A 284 -8.80 -3.84 -14.12
C HIS A 284 -9.16 -3.62 -12.66
N LEU A 285 -9.59 -4.72 -11.99
CA LEU A 285 -9.84 -4.72 -10.56
C LEU A 285 -8.55 -4.34 -9.83
N ASN A 286 -8.59 -3.38 -8.93
CA ASN A 286 -7.35 -2.80 -8.39
C ASN A 286 -7.31 -2.67 -6.87
N ALA A 287 -8.44 -2.61 -6.17
CA ALA A 287 -8.44 -2.56 -4.72
C ALA A 287 -9.76 -3.10 -4.13
N ILE A 288 -9.65 -3.58 -2.89
CA ILE A 288 -10.76 -4.22 -2.17
C ILE A 288 -10.75 -3.81 -0.69
N VAL A 289 -11.94 -3.79 -0.11
CA VAL A 289 -12.15 -3.69 1.34
C VAL A 289 -13.34 -4.58 1.74
N TYR A 290 -13.29 -5.15 2.92
CA TYR A 290 -14.37 -5.95 3.49
C TYR A 290 -15.16 -5.12 4.50
N ASP A 291 -16.48 -5.13 4.38
CA ASP A 291 -17.41 -4.51 5.31
C ASP A 291 -17.88 -5.54 6.33
N GLU A 292 -17.33 -5.44 7.55
CA GLU A 292 -17.66 -6.35 8.65
C GLU A 292 -19.11 -6.18 9.14
N THR A 293 -19.74 -5.04 8.85
CA THR A 293 -21.10 -4.74 9.37
C THR A 293 -22.19 -5.54 8.70
N ASP A 294 -21.98 -5.91 7.45
CA ASP A 294 -22.96 -6.64 6.64
C ASP A 294 -22.35 -7.77 5.78
N GLU A 295 -21.09 -8.13 6.06
CA GLU A 295 -20.34 -9.21 5.38
C GLU A 295 -20.25 -9.03 3.86
N SER A 296 -20.02 -7.79 3.42
CA SER A 296 -19.93 -7.45 2.00
C SER A 296 -18.51 -7.10 1.60
N ILE A 297 -18.21 -7.18 0.31
CA ILE A 297 -16.97 -6.73 -0.30
C ILE A 297 -17.25 -5.49 -1.13
N ILE A 298 -16.41 -4.46 -0.97
CA ILE A 298 -16.39 -3.30 -1.86
C ILE A 298 -15.12 -3.41 -2.70
N ALA A 299 -15.28 -3.30 -4.01
CA ALA A 299 -14.19 -3.38 -4.97
C ALA A 299 -14.20 -2.20 -5.92
N THR A 300 -13.02 -1.75 -6.35
CA THR A 300 -12.87 -0.71 -7.37
C THR A 300 -12.29 -1.26 -8.66
N SER A 301 -12.86 -0.78 -9.76
CA SER A 301 -12.42 -1.09 -11.12
C SER A 301 -12.01 0.18 -11.84
N ARG A 302 -10.75 0.20 -12.30
CA ARG A 302 -10.22 1.31 -13.08
C ARG A 302 -10.91 1.44 -14.44
N ASN A 303 -10.96 0.37 -15.21
CA ASN A 303 -11.39 0.43 -16.59
C ASN A 303 -12.92 0.58 -16.71
N GLN A 304 -13.69 0.03 -15.77
CA GLN A 304 -15.13 0.24 -15.69
C GLN A 304 -15.52 1.54 -14.98
N SER A 305 -14.56 2.30 -14.44
CA SER A 305 -14.79 3.53 -13.66
C SER A 305 -15.88 3.31 -12.60
N CYS A 306 -15.79 2.23 -11.84
CA CYS A 306 -16.81 1.90 -10.84
C CYS A 306 -16.25 1.46 -9.50
N MET A 307 -17.06 1.66 -8.47
CA MET A 307 -16.96 1.03 -7.16
C MET A 307 -18.23 0.20 -6.96
N VAL A 308 -18.08 -1.09 -6.66
CA VAL A 308 -19.21 -2.02 -6.48
C VAL A 308 -19.17 -2.64 -5.11
N LYS A 309 -20.34 -2.72 -4.45
CA LYS A 309 -20.54 -3.47 -3.21
C LYS A 309 -21.42 -4.69 -3.47
N PHE A 310 -20.98 -5.84 -2.99
CA PHE A 310 -21.73 -7.10 -3.13
C PHE A 310 -21.55 -7.98 -1.91
N LYS A 311 -22.53 -8.83 -1.64
CA LYS A 311 -22.49 -9.81 -0.55
C LYS A 311 -21.43 -10.87 -0.80
N LYS A 312 -20.54 -11.09 0.19
CA LYS A 312 -19.46 -12.09 0.11
C LYS A 312 -20.01 -13.49 -0.14
N ALA A 313 -21.11 -13.87 0.54
CA ALA A 313 -21.67 -15.23 0.49
C ALA A 313 -22.42 -15.54 -0.80
N THR A 314 -23.08 -14.56 -1.43
CA THR A 314 -24.02 -14.78 -2.54
C THR A 314 -23.63 -14.11 -3.84
N SER A 315 -22.64 -13.22 -3.82
CA SER A 315 -22.26 -12.32 -4.93
C SER A 315 -23.36 -11.32 -5.32
N GLU A 316 -24.44 -11.22 -4.53
CA GLU A 316 -25.55 -10.29 -4.78
C GLU A 316 -25.06 -8.83 -4.66
N ILE A 317 -25.23 -8.06 -5.75
CA ILE A 317 -24.86 -6.66 -5.79
C ILE A 317 -25.82 -5.86 -4.89
N GLN A 318 -25.26 -4.99 -4.07
CA GLN A 318 -26.01 -4.07 -3.23
C GLN A 318 -26.11 -2.69 -3.86
N TRP A 319 -25.01 -2.20 -4.41
CA TRP A 319 -24.97 -0.92 -5.14
C TRP A 319 -23.71 -0.81 -6.00
N ILE A 320 -23.80 0.09 -6.98
CA ILE A 320 -22.70 0.49 -7.85
C ILE A 320 -22.63 2.02 -7.88
N ILE A 321 -21.46 2.59 -7.61
CA ILE A 321 -21.14 3.99 -7.85
C ILE A 321 -20.30 4.05 -9.14
N ALA A 322 -20.85 4.66 -10.18
CA ALA A 322 -20.23 4.73 -11.50
C ALA A 322 -20.96 5.76 -12.39
N PRO A 323 -20.39 6.14 -13.56
CA PRO A 323 -21.18 6.74 -14.63
C PRO A 323 -22.36 5.85 -15.03
N LYS A 324 -23.52 6.45 -15.31
CA LYS A 324 -24.77 5.72 -15.60
C LYS A 324 -24.79 5.02 -16.94
N GLU A 325 -23.94 5.44 -17.85
CA GLU A 325 -23.95 5.00 -19.24
C GLU A 325 -23.43 3.56 -19.38
N GLY A 326 -23.97 2.87 -20.36
CA GLY A 326 -23.49 1.58 -20.84
C GLY A 326 -23.83 0.37 -20.00
N TRP A 327 -24.51 0.49 -18.87
CA TRP A 327 -24.97 -0.64 -18.08
C TRP A 327 -26.15 -1.36 -18.73
N ASN A 328 -26.15 -2.68 -18.68
CA ASN A 328 -27.29 -3.48 -19.14
C ASN A 328 -28.50 -3.34 -18.18
N GLU A 329 -29.68 -3.80 -18.64
CA GLU A 329 -30.94 -3.63 -17.89
C GLU A 329 -30.93 -4.34 -16.53
N THR A 330 -30.15 -5.41 -16.35
CA THR A 330 -30.04 -6.16 -15.10
C THR A 330 -29.25 -5.38 -14.05
N LEU A 331 -28.23 -4.63 -14.44
CA LEU A 331 -27.33 -3.92 -13.53
C LEU A 331 -27.76 -2.47 -13.26
N LYS A 332 -28.49 -1.84 -14.18
CA LYS A 332 -28.98 -0.47 -14.02
C LYS A 332 -29.66 -0.17 -12.67
N PRO A 333 -30.51 -1.07 -12.12
CA PRO A 333 -31.17 -0.82 -10.83
C PRO A 333 -30.22 -0.62 -9.65
N TYR A 334 -29.01 -1.17 -9.74
CA TYR A 334 -27.99 -1.07 -8.69
C TYR A 334 -27.11 0.17 -8.81
N VAL A 335 -27.13 0.86 -9.97
CA VAL A 335 -26.31 2.05 -10.21
C VAL A 335 -26.94 3.26 -9.53
N LEU A 336 -26.31 3.74 -8.48
CA LEU A 336 -26.78 4.89 -7.73
C LEU A 336 -26.68 6.18 -8.53
N ASN A 337 -27.61 7.10 -8.24
CA ASN A 337 -27.67 8.40 -8.90
C ASN A 337 -26.79 9.42 -8.15
N PRO A 338 -25.87 10.14 -8.81
CA PRO A 338 -25.19 11.25 -8.18
C PRO A 338 -26.17 12.39 -7.90
N ILE A 339 -26.03 13.08 -6.77
CA ILE A 339 -26.77 14.32 -6.51
C ILE A 339 -26.29 15.41 -7.47
N HIS A 340 -24.99 15.45 -7.74
CA HIS A 340 -24.37 16.32 -8.73
C HIS A 340 -23.48 15.49 -9.68
N GLU A 341 -23.55 15.74 -10.97
CA GLU A 341 -22.78 14.99 -11.99
C GLU A 341 -21.26 15.08 -11.78
N GLU A 342 -20.76 16.19 -11.23
CA GLU A 342 -19.35 16.37 -10.87
C GLU A 342 -18.89 15.51 -9.69
N ASP A 343 -19.82 14.89 -8.97
CA ASP A 343 -19.49 13.97 -7.87
C ASP A 343 -18.95 12.64 -8.38
N ILE A 344 -19.25 12.26 -9.62
CA ILE A 344 -18.79 11.00 -10.20
C ILE A 344 -17.27 10.92 -10.18
N GLY A 345 -16.74 9.82 -9.62
CA GLY A 345 -15.32 9.47 -9.71
C GLY A 345 -15.02 8.63 -10.94
N TRP A 346 -13.79 8.75 -11.45
CA TRP A 346 -13.35 8.13 -12.69
C TRP A 346 -12.07 7.34 -12.48
N ALA A 347 -12.03 6.10 -12.98
CA ALA A 347 -10.89 5.18 -12.84
C ALA A 347 -10.42 4.98 -11.38
N PRO A 348 -11.33 4.70 -10.41
CA PRO A 348 -11.04 4.75 -8.99
C PRO A 348 -10.04 3.71 -8.53
N HIS A 349 -9.39 4.02 -7.39
CA HIS A 349 -8.56 3.10 -6.60
C HIS A 349 -8.94 3.17 -5.12
N THR A 350 -8.54 2.16 -4.36
CA THR A 350 -8.56 2.09 -2.88
C THR A 350 -9.88 2.51 -2.22
N PRO A 351 -10.89 1.64 -2.20
CA PRO A 351 -12.10 1.87 -1.43
C PRO A 351 -11.79 1.82 0.06
N VAL A 352 -12.39 2.71 0.86
CA VAL A 352 -12.30 2.75 2.32
C VAL A 352 -13.70 2.95 2.89
N ILE A 353 -13.98 2.34 4.04
CA ILE A 353 -15.24 2.47 4.76
C ILE A 353 -15.01 3.36 5.98
N GLY A 354 -15.77 4.44 6.09
CA GLY A 354 -15.78 5.32 7.25
C GLY A 354 -16.63 4.78 8.40
N LYS A 355 -16.31 5.18 9.62
CA LYS A 355 -17.06 4.79 10.84
C LYS A 355 -18.54 5.20 10.81
N ASN A 356 -18.87 6.20 9.99
CA ASN A 356 -20.23 6.71 9.78
C ASN A 356 -20.98 6.01 8.63
N GLY A 357 -20.40 4.97 8.03
CA GLY A 357 -20.94 4.26 6.86
C GLY A 357 -20.68 4.95 5.52
N ASN A 358 -20.07 6.14 5.51
CA ASN A 358 -19.61 6.75 4.27
C ASN A 358 -18.49 5.91 3.63
N VAL A 359 -18.38 6.00 2.31
CA VAL A 359 -17.32 5.33 1.56
C VAL A 359 -16.38 6.32 0.91
N PHE A 360 -15.11 5.96 0.83
CA PHE A 360 -14.08 6.79 0.23
C PHE A 360 -13.47 6.06 -0.96
N MET A 361 -12.92 6.82 -1.88
CA MET A 361 -12.03 6.30 -2.91
C MET A 361 -11.03 7.36 -3.36
N PHE A 362 -9.95 6.91 -3.97
CA PHE A 362 -9.05 7.76 -4.75
C PHE A 362 -9.56 7.82 -6.19
N ASP A 363 -10.03 8.98 -6.61
CA ASP A 363 -10.52 9.26 -7.95
C ASP A 363 -9.35 9.73 -8.84
N ASN A 364 -8.86 8.84 -9.70
CA ASN A 364 -7.76 9.17 -10.62
C ASN A 364 -8.17 10.19 -11.69
N GLY A 365 -9.45 10.20 -12.05
CA GLY A 365 -10.00 11.21 -12.95
C GLY A 365 -9.75 10.98 -14.43
N ASN A 366 -9.37 9.78 -14.86
CA ASN A 366 -9.07 9.52 -16.26
C ASN A 366 -10.25 9.90 -17.17
N PHE A 367 -9.97 10.81 -18.11
CA PHE A 367 -10.90 11.29 -19.15
C PHE A 367 -12.19 11.99 -18.65
N ARG A 368 -12.68 11.72 -17.45
CA ARG A 368 -13.89 12.27 -16.82
C ARG A 368 -15.10 12.34 -17.75
N SER A 369 -15.24 11.37 -18.63
CA SER A 369 -16.34 11.24 -19.58
C SER A 369 -16.52 9.80 -20.01
N TYR A 370 -17.75 9.42 -20.28
CA TYR A 370 -18.11 8.19 -20.99
C TYR A 370 -18.04 8.35 -22.51
N ASN A 371 -18.13 9.60 -23.01
CA ASN A 371 -18.00 9.94 -24.41
C ASN A 371 -16.58 10.41 -24.75
N ILE A 372 -15.94 9.76 -25.72
CA ILE A 372 -14.57 10.07 -26.14
C ILE A 372 -14.41 11.50 -26.66
N ASP A 373 -15.42 12.04 -27.32
CA ASP A 373 -15.39 13.41 -27.85
C ASP A 373 -15.46 14.49 -26.77
N GLN A 374 -15.84 14.11 -25.54
CA GLN A 374 -15.91 14.97 -24.36
C GLN A 374 -14.82 14.65 -23.35
N ALA A 375 -13.89 13.74 -23.69
CA ALA A 375 -12.83 13.30 -22.80
C ALA A 375 -11.91 14.47 -22.40
N ARG A 376 -11.67 14.61 -21.11
CA ARG A 376 -10.69 15.56 -20.57
C ARG A 376 -9.31 14.93 -20.57
N HIS A 377 -8.37 15.57 -21.24
CA HIS A 377 -6.98 15.16 -21.25
C HIS A 377 -6.20 15.74 -20.07
N ALA A 378 -4.99 15.24 -19.85
CA ALA A 378 -4.15 15.51 -18.68
C ALA A 378 -4.04 16.99 -18.29
N TYR A 379 -3.95 17.92 -19.24
CA TYR A 379 -3.86 19.37 -18.99
C TYR A 379 -5.12 19.97 -18.35
N GLN A 380 -6.27 19.35 -18.54
CA GLN A 380 -7.58 19.81 -18.07
C GLN A 380 -8.08 18.97 -16.88
N ASN A 381 -7.26 18.01 -16.46
CA ASN A 381 -7.70 16.98 -15.54
C ASN A 381 -7.10 17.16 -14.13
N PHE A 382 -7.64 16.42 -13.19
CA PHE A 382 -7.18 16.37 -11.79
C PHE A 382 -7.46 14.99 -11.20
N SER A 383 -6.74 14.64 -10.14
CA SER A 383 -7.06 13.51 -9.26
C SER A 383 -7.41 14.03 -7.88
N ARG A 384 -8.22 13.26 -7.14
CA ARG A 384 -8.70 13.66 -5.82
C ARG A 384 -8.96 12.46 -4.90
N GLY A 385 -8.80 12.65 -3.59
CA GLY A 385 -9.48 11.84 -2.60
C GLY A 385 -10.92 12.31 -2.46
N ILE A 386 -11.86 11.39 -2.31
CA ILE A 386 -13.29 11.71 -2.22
C ILE A 386 -13.98 10.87 -1.16
N GLU A 387 -14.95 11.47 -0.44
CA GLU A 387 -15.85 10.81 0.49
C GLU A 387 -17.29 10.94 0.01
N TYR A 388 -18.00 9.81 -0.06
CA TYR A 388 -19.40 9.73 -0.44
C TYR A 388 -20.28 9.36 0.72
N ARG A 389 -21.38 10.07 0.87
CA ARG A 389 -22.55 9.64 1.62
C ARG A 389 -23.51 8.94 0.65
N ILE A 390 -24.00 7.77 1.03
CA ILE A 390 -24.92 6.95 0.24
C ILE A 390 -26.30 6.98 0.93
N ASP A 391 -27.34 7.20 0.15
CA ASP A 391 -28.74 7.04 0.53
C ASP A 391 -29.34 5.91 -0.32
N LEU A 392 -29.46 4.72 0.28
CA LEU A 392 -29.99 3.55 -0.41
C LEU A 392 -31.50 3.60 -0.63
N GLU A 393 -32.26 4.32 0.21
CA GLU A 393 -33.71 4.49 0.04
C GLU A 393 -34.00 5.39 -1.16
N ALA A 394 -33.24 6.46 -1.31
CA ALA A 394 -33.33 7.36 -2.46
C ALA A 394 -32.60 6.83 -3.70
N GLY A 395 -31.72 5.84 -3.55
CA GLY A 395 -30.87 5.33 -4.61
C GLY A 395 -29.84 6.36 -5.10
N THR A 396 -29.30 7.18 -4.18
CA THR A 396 -28.42 8.31 -4.51
C THR A 396 -27.10 8.26 -3.73
N PHE A 397 -26.12 9.01 -4.23
CA PHE A 397 -24.89 9.32 -3.50
C PHE A 397 -24.50 10.79 -3.69
N GLU A 398 -23.81 11.34 -2.70
CA GLU A 398 -23.37 12.73 -2.64
C GLU A 398 -21.92 12.81 -2.17
N LYS A 399 -21.11 13.63 -2.82
CA LYS A 399 -19.77 13.99 -2.36
C LYS A 399 -19.88 14.91 -1.15
N VAL A 400 -19.42 14.45 0.01
CA VAL A 400 -19.44 15.23 1.26
C VAL A 400 -18.08 15.81 1.63
N TRP A 401 -17.00 15.27 1.05
CA TRP A 401 -15.64 15.77 1.19
C TRP A 401 -14.82 15.43 -0.06
N SER A 402 -13.90 16.31 -0.44
CA SER A 402 -12.84 15.99 -1.42
C SER A 402 -11.62 16.89 -1.24
N PHE A 403 -10.47 16.41 -1.74
CA PHE A 403 -9.22 17.17 -1.84
C PHE A 403 -8.47 16.78 -3.10
N GLY A 404 -7.99 17.75 -3.86
CA GLY A 404 -7.15 17.59 -5.04
C GLY A 404 -7.67 18.30 -6.29
N GLU A 405 -8.98 18.61 -6.38
CA GLU A 405 -9.58 19.34 -7.49
C GLU A 405 -8.95 20.74 -7.66
N GLU A 406 -8.78 21.45 -6.55
CA GLU A 406 -8.21 22.79 -6.47
C GLU A 406 -6.71 22.83 -6.87
N ARG A 407 -6.06 21.68 -6.90
CA ARG A 407 -4.66 21.52 -7.31
C ARG A 407 -4.51 21.29 -8.81
N GLY A 408 -5.65 21.06 -9.51
CA GLY A 408 -5.70 20.84 -10.95
C GLY A 408 -4.75 19.73 -11.41
N ASN A 409 -4.14 19.93 -12.56
CA ASN A 409 -3.25 18.94 -13.17
C ASN A 409 -1.90 18.75 -12.45
N SER A 410 -1.56 19.59 -11.47
CA SER A 410 -0.32 19.44 -10.71
C SER A 410 -0.27 18.15 -9.88
N LEU A 411 -1.44 17.61 -9.50
CA LEU A 411 -1.60 16.34 -8.80
C LEU A 411 -2.31 15.27 -9.67
N TYR A 412 -2.43 15.50 -10.98
CA TYR A 412 -3.06 14.52 -11.85
C TYR A 412 -2.25 13.22 -11.88
N CYS A 413 -2.91 12.15 -11.46
CA CYS A 413 -2.37 10.83 -11.22
C CYS A 413 -3.21 9.80 -11.99
N PRO A 414 -2.94 9.53 -13.28
CA PRO A 414 -3.80 8.72 -14.14
C PRO A 414 -3.82 7.23 -13.80
N TYR A 415 -2.99 6.79 -12.86
CA TYR A 415 -2.95 5.41 -12.36
C TYR A 415 -2.33 5.34 -10.96
N LEU A 416 -2.55 4.22 -10.26
CA LEU A 416 -2.15 4.08 -8.86
C LEU A 416 -2.84 5.11 -7.95
N GLY A 417 -2.33 5.24 -6.74
CA GLY A 417 -2.86 6.19 -5.77
C GLY A 417 -3.76 5.54 -4.72
N SER A 418 -3.84 6.19 -3.58
CA SER A 418 -4.64 5.69 -2.47
C SER A 418 -5.18 6.81 -1.59
N ILE A 419 -6.24 6.49 -0.86
CA ILE A 419 -6.76 7.27 0.26
C ILE A 419 -6.86 6.39 1.49
N SER A 420 -6.57 6.94 2.67
CA SER A 420 -6.78 6.30 3.97
C SER A 420 -7.44 7.27 4.93
N LEU A 421 -8.40 6.78 5.72
CA LEU A 421 -8.98 7.51 6.84
C LEU A 421 -8.11 7.28 8.08
N LEU A 422 -7.65 8.36 8.71
CA LEU A 422 -6.78 8.31 9.87
C LEU A 422 -7.59 8.43 11.18
N GLU A 423 -7.02 7.96 12.28
CA GLU A 423 -7.70 7.92 13.57
C GLU A 423 -8.11 9.31 14.11
N ASN A 424 -7.30 10.34 13.81
CA ASN A 424 -7.59 11.73 14.17
C ASN A 424 -8.63 12.40 13.24
N GLY A 425 -9.19 11.66 12.29
CA GLY A 425 -10.17 12.14 11.32
C GLY A 425 -9.58 12.79 10.08
N ASN A 426 -8.27 12.89 9.95
CA ASN A 426 -7.62 13.34 8.72
C ASN A 426 -7.73 12.27 7.61
N ARG A 427 -7.47 12.68 6.38
CA ARG A 427 -7.36 11.81 5.21
C ARG A 427 -5.93 11.87 4.68
N LEU A 428 -5.34 10.70 4.49
CA LEU A 428 -4.03 10.55 3.88
C LEU A 428 -4.19 10.11 2.44
N MET A 429 -3.67 10.89 1.51
CA MET A 429 -3.71 10.61 0.08
C MET A 429 -2.32 10.39 -0.47
N CYS A 430 -2.19 9.39 -1.33
CA CYS A 430 -1.01 9.11 -2.12
C CYS A 430 -1.30 9.40 -3.60
N PHE A 431 -0.81 10.51 -4.12
CA PHE A 431 -0.77 10.78 -5.56
C PHE A 431 0.49 10.10 -6.11
N GLY A 432 0.43 8.77 -6.23
CA GLY A 432 1.61 7.92 -6.41
C GLY A 432 1.98 7.62 -7.85
N GLY A 433 1.22 8.09 -8.83
CA GLY A 433 1.46 7.92 -10.26
C GLY A 433 1.32 9.22 -11.04
N ILE A 434 1.77 10.36 -10.50
CA ILE A 434 1.78 11.63 -11.23
C ILE A 434 2.70 11.47 -12.44
N THR A 435 2.13 11.57 -13.64
CA THR A 435 2.86 11.38 -14.89
C THR A 435 3.15 12.70 -15.58
N LYS A 436 4.40 12.90 -15.96
CA LYS A 436 4.85 14.07 -16.70
C LYS A 436 5.61 13.64 -17.94
N ASP A 437 5.47 14.40 -19.01
CA ASP A 437 6.30 14.26 -20.19
C ASP A 437 7.75 14.73 -19.95
N ILE A 438 8.60 14.61 -20.95
CA ILE A 438 10.00 15.06 -20.86
C ILE A 438 10.17 16.57 -20.67
N PHE A 439 9.12 17.36 -20.95
CA PHE A 439 9.09 18.81 -20.76
C PHE A 439 8.50 19.22 -19.41
N GLY A 440 8.04 18.24 -18.60
CA GLY A 440 7.47 18.46 -17.28
C GLY A 440 5.97 18.76 -17.30
N GLY A 441 5.30 18.68 -18.44
CA GLY A 441 3.86 18.81 -18.57
C GLY A 441 3.13 17.51 -18.20
N PRO A 442 1.86 17.57 -17.74
CA PRO A 442 1.07 16.37 -17.46
C PRO A 442 0.78 15.60 -18.76
N THR A 443 0.75 14.27 -18.68
CA THR A 443 0.51 13.42 -19.84
C THR A 443 -0.42 12.25 -19.55
N ASP A 444 -1.26 11.88 -20.51
CA ASP A 444 -2.04 10.65 -20.52
C ASP A 444 -1.28 9.48 -21.15
N ASP A 445 -0.12 9.74 -21.76
CA ASP A 445 0.70 8.71 -22.41
C ASP A 445 1.52 7.93 -21.39
N MET A 446 0.89 6.91 -20.80
CA MET A 446 1.51 6.01 -19.85
C MET A 446 2.41 4.94 -20.48
N LYS A 447 2.39 4.80 -21.82
CA LYS A 447 3.17 3.78 -22.53
C LYS A 447 4.53 4.28 -23.01
N SER A 448 4.71 5.60 -23.04
CA SER A 448 5.96 6.21 -23.48
C SER A 448 7.08 5.94 -22.48
N ASN A 449 8.21 5.48 -22.97
CA ASN A 449 9.47 5.45 -22.21
C ASN A 449 10.06 6.85 -21.95
N ARG A 450 9.36 7.90 -22.39
CA ARG A 450 9.74 9.32 -22.19
C ARG A 450 9.00 9.97 -21.04
N MET A 451 8.06 9.27 -20.38
CA MET A 451 7.37 9.84 -19.23
C MET A 451 8.20 9.69 -17.96
N LYS A 452 8.01 10.62 -17.03
CA LYS A 452 8.56 10.61 -15.67
C LYS A 452 7.43 10.46 -14.67
N ASN A 453 7.68 9.70 -13.60
CA ASN A 453 6.75 9.60 -12.49
C ASN A 453 7.25 10.38 -11.28
N GLU A 454 6.35 11.06 -10.60
CA GLU A 454 6.56 11.72 -9.33
C GLU A 454 5.50 11.26 -8.32
N ILE A 455 5.79 11.40 -7.04
CA ILE A 455 4.89 11.05 -5.95
C ILE A 455 4.66 12.30 -5.10
N VAL A 456 3.40 12.52 -4.71
CA VAL A 456 3.05 13.48 -3.67
C VAL A 456 2.16 12.80 -2.65
N ILE A 457 2.56 12.85 -1.39
CA ILE A 457 1.78 12.37 -0.25
C ILE A 457 1.20 13.58 0.46
N VAL A 458 -0.11 13.57 0.69
CA VAL A 458 -0.81 14.65 1.38
C VAL A 458 -1.65 14.09 2.52
N GLU A 459 -1.49 14.65 3.72
CA GLU A 459 -2.44 14.51 4.80
C GLU A 459 -3.23 15.81 4.93
N ALA A 460 -4.56 15.73 4.81
CA ALA A 460 -5.47 16.86 4.91
C ALA A 460 -6.53 16.62 5.99
N THR A 461 -7.05 17.71 6.59
CA THR A 461 -8.10 17.63 7.61
C THR A 461 -9.41 17.09 7.03
N GLY A 462 -10.25 16.53 7.89
CA GLY A 462 -11.59 16.04 7.53
C GLY A 462 -12.68 17.11 7.49
N GLU A 463 -12.34 18.36 7.63
CA GLU A 463 -13.25 19.50 7.57
C GLU A 463 -13.77 19.70 6.14
N LYS A 464 -14.92 20.37 6.00
CA LYS A 464 -15.52 20.66 4.68
C LYS A 464 -14.56 21.41 3.76
N ASP A 465 -13.75 22.33 4.33
CA ASP A 465 -12.66 23.03 3.64
C ASP A 465 -11.34 22.44 4.12
N PRO A 466 -10.84 21.37 3.48
CA PRO A 466 -9.69 20.60 3.96
C PRO A 466 -8.40 21.44 3.99
N GLN A 467 -7.69 21.38 5.11
CA GLN A 467 -6.41 22.04 5.28
C GLN A 467 -5.28 21.03 5.16
N VAL A 468 -4.26 21.31 4.35
CA VAL A 468 -3.05 20.49 4.29
C VAL A 468 -2.30 20.63 5.63
N VAL A 469 -2.10 19.50 6.30
CA VAL A 469 -1.32 19.40 7.54
C VAL A 469 0.04 18.78 7.31
N PHE A 470 0.17 17.94 6.26
CA PHE A 470 1.43 17.39 5.80
C PHE A 470 1.45 17.26 4.28
N GLU A 471 2.58 17.60 3.67
CA GLU A 471 2.84 17.34 2.25
C GLU A 471 4.30 16.95 2.04
N MET A 472 4.52 15.83 1.34
CA MET A 472 5.83 15.30 1.00
C MET A 472 5.86 14.91 -0.47
N ALA A 473 6.88 15.35 -1.19
CA ALA A 473 7.10 14.97 -2.58
C ALA A 473 8.34 14.10 -2.74
N MET A 474 8.28 13.17 -3.71
CA MET A 474 9.39 12.29 -4.06
C MET A 474 9.60 12.27 -5.56
N LYS A 475 10.85 12.41 -6.00
CA LYS A 475 11.25 12.39 -7.40
C LYS A 475 12.61 11.72 -7.58
N ASP A 476 12.92 11.28 -8.79
CA ASP A 476 14.23 10.75 -9.11
C ASP A 476 15.29 11.89 -9.06
N ARG A 477 16.47 11.58 -8.53
CA ARG A 477 17.58 12.51 -8.46
C ARG A 477 18.20 12.80 -9.82
N ASP A 478 18.13 11.82 -10.73
CA ASP A 478 18.65 11.97 -12.09
C ASP A 478 17.58 12.58 -13.01
N ILE A 479 17.62 13.91 -13.12
CA ILE A 479 16.68 14.65 -13.97
C ILE A 479 16.98 14.49 -15.48
N THR A 480 18.10 13.90 -15.85
CA THR A 480 18.52 13.75 -17.26
C THR A 480 17.92 12.53 -17.93
N LYS A 481 17.45 11.55 -17.14
CA LYS A 481 16.85 10.30 -17.62
C LYS A 481 15.34 10.31 -17.47
N PRO A 482 14.61 9.56 -18.28
CA PRO A 482 13.17 9.38 -18.16
C PRO A 482 12.84 8.37 -17.01
N LEU A 483 13.47 8.56 -15.86
CA LEU A 483 13.29 7.76 -14.68
C LEU A 483 12.41 8.51 -13.69
N GLY A 484 11.63 7.78 -12.91
CA GLY A 484 10.78 8.35 -11.89
C GLY A 484 10.45 7.35 -10.80
N TYR A 485 9.65 7.81 -9.85
CA TYR A 485 9.16 6.99 -8.75
C TYR A 485 7.65 6.93 -8.76
N LYS A 486 7.12 5.74 -8.49
CA LYS A 486 5.70 5.48 -8.31
C LYS A 486 5.45 4.81 -6.97
N CYS A 487 4.24 5.01 -6.42
CA CYS A 487 3.79 4.44 -5.18
C CYS A 487 2.32 4.05 -5.30
N TYR A 488 2.02 2.78 -5.09
CA TYR A 488 0.63 2.34 -5.16
C TYR A 488 -0.17 2.86 -3.97
N ARG A 489 0.39 2.74 -2.76
CA ARG A 489 -0.31 3.02 -1.50
C ARG A 489 0.62 3.66 -0.48
N CYS A 490 0.05 4.57 0.31
CA CYS A 490 0.63 5.11 1.52
C CYS A 490 -0.35 4.93 2.68
N GLU A 491 0.11 4.36 3.78
CA GLU A 491 -0.67 4.19 5.01
C GLU A 491 0.14 4.69 6.21
N LYS A 492 -0.53 5.04 7.32
CA LYS A 492 0.13 5.28 8.60
C LYS A 492 0.29 3.97 9.34
N ILE A 493 1.51 3.65 9.75
CA ILE A 493 1.83 2.43 10.51
C ILE A 493 2.79 2.74 11.64
N ASN A 494 2.80 1.89 12.67
CA ASN A 494 3.83 1.85 13.70
C ASN A 494 4.86 0.77 13.35
N LEU A 495 6.13 1.02 13.63
CA LEU A 495 7.22 0.06 13.48
C LEU A 495 7.15 -1.03 14.56
#